data_3d460e817ae85b49fc2389cb2334f6c7
#
_entry.id   3d460e817ae85b49fc2389cb2334f6c7
#
_cell.length_a   1.000
_cell.length_b   1.000
_cell.length_c   1.000
_cell.angle_alpha   90.00
_cell.angle_beta   90.00
_cell.angle_gamma   90.00
#
_symmetry.space_group_name_H-M   'P 1'
#
loop_
_entity.id
_entity.type
_entity.pdbx_description
1 polymer ?
#
loop_
_entity_poly.entity_id
_entity_poly.type
_entity_poly.pdbx_seq_one_letter_code
_entity_poly.pdbx_strand_id
1 'polypeptide(L)'
;MGLFEKIFGTHSEKELKKINPIVDAIEALDEKMQALSDEELRGKTQEFKDRLAAGETLDDILVEAFAVVREAAYRVLGMKHYRVQLIGGIVLHQGRIAEMRTGEGKTLVSTLPAYLNALEGKGVHVVTVNDYLAKRDAEWMGQVHEFLGLKVGIILNSSTTDERREAYNCDITYVTNNELGFDYLR
;
A
#
# COMPACT_ATOMS: atom_id res chain seq x y z
N MET A 1 -8.79 -25.40 11.38
CA MET A 1 -8.37 -24.45 10.35
C MET A 1 -8.07 -23.08 10.96
N GLY A 2 -6.82 -22.69 10.91
CA GLY A 2 -6.42 -21.38 11.42
C GLY A 2 -6.89 -20.24 10.53
N LEU A 3 -6.92 -19.03 11.09
CA LEU A 3 -7.24 -17.81 10.35
C LEU A 3 -6.38 -17.68 9.08
N PHE A 4 -5.13 -18.10 9.18
CA PHE A 4 -4.16 -18.04 8.09
C PHE A 4 -4.58 -18.91 6.89
N GLU A 5 -5.02 -20.13 7.14
CA GLU A 5 -5.50 -21.03 6.09
C GLU A 5 -6.75 -20.49 5.39
N LYS A 6 -7.59 -19.75 6.11
CA LYS A 6 -8.76 -19.10 5.52
C LYS A 6 -8.38 -17.93 4.59
N ILE A 7 -7.24 -17.32 4.81
CA ILE A 7 -6.77 -16.16 4.03
C ILE A 7 -5.91 -16.60 2.85
N PHE A 8 -5.00 -17.54 3.05
CA PHE A 8 -3.96 -17.89 2.08
C PHE A 8 -4.02 -19.31 1.53
N GLY A 9 -4.94 -20.16 2.03
CA GLY A 9 -5.04 -21.56 1.62
C GLY A 9 -3.99 -22.46 2.25
N THR A 10 -3.92 -23.72 1.80
CA THR A 10 -3.16 -24.79 2.47
C THR A 10 -1.65 -24.80 2.18
N HIS A 11 -1.15 -24.01 1.22
CA HIS A 11 0.30 -23.92 0.91
C HIS A 11 1.07 -23.04 1.86
N SER A 12 0.44 -22.61 2.93
CA SER A 12 0.82 -21.43 3.65
C SER A 12 1.78 -21.62 4.82
N GLU A 13 1.95 -22.82 5.34
CA GLU A 13 2.80 -23.01 6.52
C GLU A 13 4.27 -22.70 6.27
N LYS A 14 4.82 -23.15 5.12
CA LYS A 14 6.20 -22.87 4.74
C LYS A 14 6.40 -21.38 4.45
N GLU A 15 5.42 -20.78 3.78
CA GLU A 15 5.47 -19.37 3.44
C GLU A 15 5.34 -18.49 4.68
N LEU A 16 4.48 -18.89 5.61
CA LEU A 16 4.32 -18.19 6.88
C LEU A 16 5.61 -18.16 7.69
N LYS A 17 6.36 -19.26 7.69
CA LYS A 17 7.67 -19.33 8.37
C LYS A 17 8.67 -18.33 7.80
N LYS A 18 8.58 -18.02 6.51
CA LYS A 18 9.44 -17.02 5.87
C LYS A 18 8.96 -15.60 6.13
N ILE A 19 7.64 -15.41 6.22
CA ILE A 19 7.02 -14.09 6.40
C ILE A 19 7.04 -13.64 7.84
N ASN A 20 6.85 -14.54 8.81
CA ASN A 20 6.80 -14.19 10.23
C ASN A 20 7.99 -13.37 10.72
N PRO A 21 9.24 -13.70 10.38
CA PRO A 21 10.37 -12.87 10.80
C PRO A 21 10.31 -11.44 10.26
N ILE A 22 9.79 -11.28 9.03
CA ILE A 22 9.62 -9.96 8.41
C ILE A 22 8.60 -9.14 9.20
N VAL A 23 7.46 -9.76 9.54
CA VAL A 23 6.41 -9.11 10.32
C VAL A 23 6.91 -8.78 11.73
N ASP A 24 7.65 -9.68 12.35
CA ASP A 24 8.26 -9.44 13.67
C ASP A 24 9.16 -8.20 13.62
N ALA A 25 9.95 -8.05 12.55
CA ALA A 25 10.82 -6.90 12.37
C ALA A 25 10.03 -5.60 12.17
N ILE A 26 8.90 -5.65 11.46
CA ILE A 26 8.02 -4.49 11.29
C ILE A 26 7.44 -4.07 12.64
N GLU A 27 6.91 -5.02 13.39
CA GLU A 27 6.33 -4.75 14.71
C GLU A 27 7.37 -4.22 15.70
N ALA A 28 8.61 -4.69 15.59
CA ALA A 28 9.70 -4.24 16.45
C ALA A 28 10.06 -2.76 16.25
N LEU A 29 9.70 -2.19 15.11
CA LEU A 29 9.93 -0.77 14.82
C LEU A 29 8.82 0.16 15.33
N ASP A 30 7.77 -0.39 15.94
CA ASP A 30 6.59 0.37 16.33
C ASP A 30 6.95 1.55 17.26
N GLU A 31 7.68 1.30 18.32
CA GLU A 31 8.08 2.36 19.28
C GLU A 31 8.94 3.43 18.62
N LYS A 32 9.86 3.02 17.76
CA LYS A 32 10.74 3.94 17.04
C LYS A 32 9.94 4.88 16.14
N MET A 33 8.94 4.33 15.43
CA MET A 33 8.08 5.13 14.56
C MET A 33 7.17 6.06 15.36
N GLN A 34 6.65 5.60 16.50
CA GLN A 34 5.84 6.45 17.38
C GLN A 34 6.62 7.65 17.92
N ALA A 35 7.90 7.51 18.13
CA ALA A 35 8.76 8.56 18.63
C ALA A 35 9.05 9.67 17.61
N LEU A 36 8.80 9.43 16.33
CA LEU A 36 9.03 10.40 15.27
C LEU A 36 7.92 11.47 15.26
N SER A 37 8.29 12.72 14.99
CA SER A 37 7.31 13.75 14.69
C SER A 37 6.64 13.47 13.35
N ASP A 38 5.53 14.14 13.05
CA ASP A 38 4.86 14.02 11.76
C ASP A 38 5.80 14.36 10.62
N GLU A 39 6.60 15.41 10.79
CA GLU A 39 7.57 15.84 9.80
C GLU A 39 8.68 14.82 9.59
N GLU A 40 9.20 14.25 10.68
CA GLU A 40 10.20 13.20 10.60
C GLU A 40 9.67 11.93 9.94
N LEU A 41 8.44 11.54 10.25
CA LEU A 41 7.80 10.38 9.64
C LEU A 41 7.61 10.59 8.14
N ARG A 42 7.13 11.77 7.75
CA ARG A 42 6.98 12.15 6.33
C ARG A 42 8.33 12.14 5.61
N GLY A 43 9.38 12.61 6.28
CA GLY A 43 10.74 12.66 5.74
C GLY A 43 11.30 11.28 5.37
N LYS A 44 10.76 10.21 5.96
CA LYS A 44 11.16 8.85 5.61
C LYS A 44 10.93 8.52 4.13
N THR A 45 9.92 9.12 3.53
CA THR A 45 9.63 8.90 2.10
C THR A 45 10.81 9.30 1.23
N GLN A 46 11.38 10.47 1.46
CA GLN A 46 12.55 10.91 0.69
C GLN A 46 13.79 10.06 1.02
N GLU A 47 13.98 9.68 2.28
CA GLU A 47 15.05 8.79 2.69
C GLU A 47 15.00 7.47 1.91
N PHE A 48 13.82 6.87 1.79
CA PHE A 48 13.65 5.63 1.03
C PHE A 48 13.95 5.81 -0.46
N LYS A 49 13.48 6.92 -1.04
CA LYS A 49 13.77 7.23 -2.44
C LYS A 49 15.27 7.38 -2.69
N ASP A 50 15.97 8.03 -1.77
CA ASP A 50 17.42 8.21 -1.85
C ASP A 50 18.16 6.87 -1.74
N ARG A 51 17.69 5.98 -0.85
CA ARG A 51 18.27 4.66 -0.69
C ARG A 51 18.08 3.79 -1.93
N LEU A 52 16.90 3.87 -2.57
CA LEU A 52 16.65 3.17 -3.83
C LEU A 52 17.56 3.71 -4.93
N ALA A 53 17.74 5.02 -5.01
CA ALA A 53 18.64 5.66 -5.98
C ALA A 53 20.10 5.25 -5.76
N ALA A 54 20.46 4.92 -4.51
CA ALA A 54 21.79 4.47 -4.15
C ALA A 54 22.04 2.97 -4.40
N GLY A 55 21.00 2.24 -4.86
CA GLY A 55 21.14 0.85 -5.24
C GLY A 55 20.45 -0.17 -4.34
N GLU A 56 19.79 0.26 -3.25
CA GLU A 56 18.98 -0.66 -2.45
C GLU A 56 17.73 -1.10 -3.22
N THR A 57 17.20 -2.25 -2.86
CA THR A 57 15.99 -2.80 -3.47
C THR A 57 14.76 -2.50 -2.63
N LEU A 58 13.56 -2.70 -3.21
CA LEU A 58 12.31 -2.58 -2.46
C LEU A 58 12.29 -3.55 -1.27
N ASP A 59 12.81 -4.75 -1.44
CA ASP A 59 12.87 -5.73 -0.35
C ASP A 59 13.78 -5.25 0.80
N ASP A 60 14.85 -4.52 0.49
CA ASP A 60 15.75 -3.97 1.50
C ASP A 60 15.05 -2.93 2.40
N ILE A 61 14.13 -2.15 1.85
CA ILE A 61 13.44 -1.09 2.60
C ILE A 61 12.04 -1.49 3.07
N LEU A 62 11.56 -2.69 2.70
CA LEU A 62 10.19 -3.12 2.96
C LEU A 62 9.81 -3.01 4.44
N VAL A 63 10.64 -3.52 5.33
CA VAL A 63 10.34 -3.55 6.77
C VAL A 63 10.12 -2.13 7.31
N GLU A 64 11.04 -1.24 7.02
CA GLU A 64 10.93 0.15 7.47
C GLU A 64 9.77 0.88 6.78
N ALA A 65 9.58 0.67 5.48
CA ALA A 65 8.49 1.30 4.74
C ALA A 65 7.12 0.87 5.28
N PHE A 66 6.93 -0.42 5.55
CA PHE A 66 5.67 -0.92 6.10
C PHE A 66 5.44 -0.37 7.52
N ALA A 67 6.50 -0.26 8.33
CA ALA A 67 6.40 0.35 9.66
C ALA A 67 5.98 1.83 9.56
N VAL A 68 6.48 2.57 8.58
CA VAL A 68 6.11 3.96 8.33
C VAL A 68 4.63 4.08 7.94
N VAL A 69 4.16 3.25 7.01
CA VAL A 69 2.75 3.25 6.58
C VAL A 69 1.83 2.90 7.74
N ARG A 70 2.21 1.90 8.54
CA ARG A 70 1.45 1.46 9.71
C ARG A 70 1.24 2.61 10.69
N GLU A 71 2.30 3.35 11.01
CA GLU A 71 2.23 4.49 11.91
C GLU A 71 1.46 5.66 11.30
N ALA A 72 1.66 5.94 10.01
CA ALA A 72 0.94 6.99 9.31
C ALA A 72 -0.58 6.72 9.28
N ALA A 73 -0.97 5.49 9.00
CA ALA A 73 -2.38 5.10 9.00
C ALA A 73 -3.01 5.26 10.39
N TYR A 74 -2.27 4.92 11.43
CA TYR A 74 -2.74 5.12 12.78
C TYR A 74 -2.95 6.62 13.11
N ARG A 75 -1.98 7.46 12.74
CA ARG A 75 -2.08 8.92 13.01
C ARG A 75 -3.21 9.59 12.23
N VAL A 76 -3.37 9.21 10.95
CA VAL A 76 -4.32 9.87 10.05
C VAL A 76 -5.73 9.31 10.17
N LEU A 77 -5.86 7.99 10.29
CA LEU A 77 -7.14 7.29 10.26
C LEU A 77 -7.55 6.67 11.60
N GLY A 78 -6.64 6.62 12.58
CA GLY A 78 -6.86 5.87 13.80
C GLY A 78 -6.83 4.36 13.59
N MET A 79 -6.32 3.90 12.45
CA MET A 79 -6.29 2.49 12.08
C MET A 79 -4.87 1.97 12.05
N LYS A 80 -4.56 1.05 12.95
CA LYS A 80 -3.26 0.40 12.98
C LYS A 80 -3.38 -0.99 12.35
N HIS A 81 -2.54 -1.28 11.37
CA HIS A 81 -2.56 -2.58 10.71
C HIS A 81 -2.35 -3.71 11.71
N TYR A 82 -3.20 -4.71 11.65
CA TYR A 82 -3.03 -5.94 12.43
C TYR A 82 -1.96 -6.82 11.79
N ARG A 83 -1.44 -7.76 12.56
CA ARG A 83 -0.42 -8.69 12.07
C ARG A 83 -0.85 -9.41 10.77
N VAL A 84 -2.09 -9.88 10.71
CA VAL A 84 -2.61 -10.56 9.51
C VAL A 84 -2.64 -9.63 8.30
N GLN A 85 -2.83 -8.33 8.52
CA GLN A 85 -2.83 -7.34 7.44
C GLN A 85 -1.41 -7.07 6.95
N LEU A 86 -0.42 -7.05 7.83
CA LEU A 86 0.99 -6.93 7.45
C LEU A 86 1.41 -8.13 6.60
N ILE A 87 1.00 -9.33 6.99
CA ILE A 87 1.22 -10.56 6.21
C ILE A 87 0.61 -10.40 4.82
N GLY A 88 -0.65 -9.93 4.76
CA GLY A 88 -1.34 -9.71 3.49
C GLY A 88 -0.61 -8.72 2.58
N GLY A 89 -0.08 -7.65 3.14
CA GLY A 89 0.70 -6.66 2.40
C GLY A 89 1.97 -7.25 1.79
N ILE A 90 2.66 -8.09 2.54
CA ILE A 90 3.88 -8.77 2.07
C ILE A 90 3.53 -9.73 0.91
N VAL A 91 2.46 -10.51 1.07
CA VAL A 91 1.99 -11.45 0.04
C VAL A 91 1.63 -10.72 -1.25
N LEU A 92 0.91 -9.61 -1.14
CA LEU A 92 0.56 -8.79 -2.30
C LEU A 92 1.80 -8.21 -2.97
N HIS A 93 2.74 -7.72 -2.20
CA HIS A 93 4.00 -7.18 -2.74
C HIS A 93 4.79 -8.26 -3.51
N GLN A 94 4.76 -9.49 -3.03
CA GLN A 94 5.45 -10.61 -3.68
C GLN A 94 4.71 -11.12 -4.93
N GLY A 95 3.59 -10.49 -5.31
CA GLY A 95 2.83 -10.87 -6.50
C GLY A 95 1.95 -12.10 -6.32
N ARG A 96 1.78 -12.57 -5.08
CA ARG A 96 0.90 -13.70 -4.78
C ARG A 96 -0.52 -13.22 -4.51
N ILE A 97 -1.50 -14.07 -4.80
CA ILE A 97 -2.90 -13.75 -4.56
C ILE A 97 -3.21 -13.95 -3.08
N ALA A 98 -3.57 -12.88 -2.39
CA ALA A 98 -4.06 -12.94 -1.02
C ALA A 98 -5.60 -12.93 -1.05
N GLU A 99 -6.20 -14.03 -0.65
CA GLU A 99 -7.66 -14.08 -0.48
C GLU A 99 -8.02 -13.54 0.90
N MET A 100 -8.53 -12.32 0.91
CA MET A 100 -9.05 -11.70 2.12
C MET A 100 -10.55 -11.51 1.95
N ARG A 101 -11.32 -11.84 2.99
CA ARG A 101 -12.76 -11.58 2.97
C ARG A 101 -13.00 -10.08 2.90
N THR A 102 -14.05 -9.72 2.17
CA THR A 102 -14.47 -8.35 1.91
C THR A 102 -14.56 -7.51 3.18
N GLY A 103 -14.13 -6.27 3.07
CA GLY A 103 -14.24 -5.28 4.14
C GLY A 103 -13.11 -4.30 4.13
N GLU A 104 -13.14 -3.40 5.10
CA GLU A 104 -12.20 -2.29 5.26
C GLU A 104 -10.76 -2.75 5.45
N GLY A 105 -10.58 -3.94 6.05
CA GLY A 105 -9.25 -4.51 6.27
C GLY A 105 -8.47 -4.73 4.98
N LYS A 106 -9.14 -5.12 3.90
CA LYS A 106 -8.51 -5.35 2.60
C LYS A 106 -8.03 -4.04 1.97
N THR A 107 -8.82 -2.98 2.11
CA THR A 107 -8.47 -1.65 1.63
C THR A 107 -7.23 -1.12 2.36
N LEU A 108 -7.19 -1.28 3.67
CA LEU A 108 -6.06 -0.85 4.48
C LEU A 108 -4.78 -1.63 4.13
N VAL A 109 -4.89 -2.92 3.86
CA VAL A 109 -3.75 -3.77 3.45
C VAL A 109 -3.12 -3.25 2.16
N SER A 110 -3.92 -2.79 1.20
CA SER A 110 -3.42 -2.31 -0.08
C SER A 110 -2.50 -1.08 0.04
N THR A 111 -2.61 -0.32 1.13
CA THR A 111 -1.74 0.85 1.35
C THR A 111 -0.27 0.45 1.47
N LEU A 112 0.01 -0.73 2.01
CA LEU A 112 1.37 -1.20 2.26
C LEU A 112 2.15 -1.40 0.95
N PRO A 113 1.73 -2.29 0.03
CA PRO A 113 2.45 -2.46 -1.22
C PRO A 113 2.33 -1.24 -2.14
N ALA A 114 1.22 -0.50 -2.08
CA ALA A 114 1.05 0.71 -2.90
C ALA A 114 2.10 1.76 -2.54
N TYR A 115 2.28 2.04 -1.26
CA TYR A 115 3.31 2.98 -0.81
C TYR A 115 4.71 2.51 -1.21
N LEU A 116 5.04 1.27 -0.88
CA LEU A 116 6.36 0.72 -1.15
C LEU A 116 6.72 0.81 -2.63
N ASN A 117 5.82 0.35 -3.51
CA ASN A 117 6.09 0.35 -4.94
C ASN A 117 6.08 1.74 -5.55
N ALA A 118 5.32 2.67 -5.00
CA ALA A 118 5.29 4.06 -5.45
C ALA A 118 6.63 4.77 -5.26
N LEU A 119 7.45 4.31 -4.33
CA LEU A 119 8.76 4.90 -4.05
C LEU A 119 9.72 4.79 -5.23
N GLU A 120 9.49 3.86 -6.15
CA GLU A 120 10.31 3.73 -7.37
C GLU A 120 10.04 4.84 -8.39
N GLY A 121 8.95 5.59 -8.24
CA GLY A 121 8.63 6.70 -9.14
C GLY A 121 8.00 6.29 -10.47
N LYS A 122 7.57 5.05 -10.61
CA LYS A 122 6.96 4.51 -11.85
C LYS A 122 5.43 4.60 -11.87
N GLY A 123 4.84 5.05 -10.78
CA GLY A 123 3.38 5.04 -10.61
C GLY A 123 2.84 3.68 -10.21
N VAL A 124 1.83 3.69 -9.35
CA VAL A 124 1.15 2.48 -8.89
C VAL A 124 -0.35 2.63 -9.14
N HIS A 125 -0.97 1.59 -9.66
CA HIS A 125 -2.42 1.57 -9.86
C HIS A 125 -3.06 0.68 -8.81
N VAL A 126 -4.01 1.24 -8.06
CA VAL A 126 -4.86 0.47 -7.14
C VAL A 126 -6.19 0.27 -7.84
N VAL A 127 -6.44 -0.98 -8.24
CA VAL A 127 -7.60 -1.31 -9.08
C VAL A 127 -8.76 -1.76 -8.22
N THR A 128 -9.93 -1.17 -8.45
CA THR A 128 -11.16 -1.46 -7.73
C THR A 128 -12.24 -1.95 -8.68
N VAL A 129 -13.32 -2.51 -8.13
CA VAL A 129 -14.42 -3.10 -8.91
C VAL A 129 -15.29 -2.04 -9.58
N ASN A 130 -15.53 -0.91 -8.92
CA ASN A 130 -16.43 0.14 -9.44
C ASN A 130 -15.98 1.54 -9.00
N ASP A 131 -16.58 2.55 -9.60
CA ASP A 131 -16.26 3.96 -9.36
C ASP A 131 -16.50 4.38 -7.90
N TYR A 132 -17.54 3.86 -7.28
CA TYR A 132 -17.84 4.17 -5.87
C TYR A 132 -16.69 3.75 -4.97
N LEU A 133 -16.18 2.53 -5.17
CA LEU A 133 -15.07 2.02 -4.36
C LEU A 133 -13.77 2.75 -4.68
N ALA A 134 -13.53 3.08 -5.95
CA ALA A 134 -12.33 3.83 -6.34
C ALA A 134 -12.31 5.19 -5.65
N LYS A 135 -13.43 5.89 -5.67
CA LYS A 135 -13.56 7.20 -5.02
C LYS A 135 -13.42 7.11 -3.51
N ARG A 136 -14.12 6.16 -2.89
CA ARG A 136 -14.07 5.94 -1.44
C ARG A 136 -12.63 5.64 -0.98
N ASP A 137 -11.97 4.72 -1.66
CA ASP A 137 -10.63 4.28 -1.31
C ASP A 137 -9.61 5.39 -1.54
N ALA A 138 -9.73 6.13 -2.63
CA ALA A 138 -8.85 7.27 -2.91
C ALA A 138 -9.00 8.36 -1.85
N GLU A 139 -10.23 8.69 -1.45
CA GLU A 139 -10.49 9.71 -0.44
C GLU A 139 -10.01 9.28 0.95
N TRP A 140 -10.19 8.02 1.28
CA TRP A 140 -9.89 7.49 2.60
C TRP A 140 -8.42 7.10 2.73
N MET A 141 -7.95 6.17 1.91
CA MET A 141 -6.56 5.71 1.97
C MET A 141 -5.58 6.73 1.41
N GLY A 142 -6.04 7.57 0.47
CA GLY A 142 -5.23 8.66 -0.07
C GLY A 142 -4.72 9.62 0.98
N GLN A 143 -5.46 9.81 2.07
CA GLN A 143 -4.99 10.64 3.18
C GLN A 143 -3.68 10.14 3.77
N VAL A 144 -3.51 8.83 3.85
CA VAL A 144 -2.27 8.21 4.37
C VAL A 144 -1.10 8.51 3.43
N HIS A 145 -1.31 8.29 2.13
CA HIS A 145 -0.28 8.51 1.11
C HIS A 145 0.11 9.98 1.00
N GLU A 146 -0.89 10.87 1.02
CA GLU A 146 -0.64 12.31 0.97
C GLU A 146 0.07 12.81 2.22
N PHE A 147 -0.28 12.28 3.39
CA PHE A 147 0.42 12.57 4.64
C PHE A 147 1.92 12.22 4.51
N LEU A 148 2.22 11.13 3.81
CA LEU A 148 3.60 10.69 3.58
C LEU A 148 4.27 11.38 2.39
N GLY A 149 3.62 12.36 1.77
CA GLY A 149 4.19 13.17 0.71
C GLY A 149 4.02 12.63 -0.70
N LEU A 150 3.19 11.62 -0.89
CA LEU A 150 2.89 11.08 -2.22
C LEU A 150 1.66 11.75 -2.83
N LYS A 151 1.62 11.82 -4.15
CA LYS A 151 0.46 12.34 -4.89
C LYS A 151 -0.49 11.22 -5.24
N VAL A 152 -1.78 11.45 -4.99
CA VAL A 152 -2.83 10.47 -5.22
C VAL A 152 -3.79 10.99 -6.28
N GLY A 153 -4.05 10.18 -7.29
CA GLY A 153 -5.01 10.46 -8.34
C GLY A 153 -6.17 9.47 -8.32
N ILE A 154 -7.26 9.86 -8.97
CA ILE A 154 -8.43 9.02 -9.12
C ILE A 154 -8.95 9.13 -10.55
N ILE A 155 -9.35 8.01 -11.12
CA ILE A 155 -9.99 7.96 -12.44
C ILE A 155 -11.36 7.34 -12.29
N LEU A 156 -12.37 8.08 -12.68
CA LEU A 156 -13.77 7.67 -12.69
C LEU A 156 -14.26 7.60 -14.15
N ASN A 157 -15.40 6.99 -14.36
CA ASN A 157 -16.02 6.93 -15.67
C ASN A 157 -16.21 8.33 -16.28
N SER A 158 -16.53 9.32 -15.46
CA SER A 158 -16.75 10.70 -15.87
C SER A 158 -15.47 11.51 -16.10
N SER A 159 -14.30 10.96 -15.79
CA SER A 159 -13.04 11.69 -15.93
C SER A 159 -12.73 12.02 -17.40
N THR A 160 -12.32 13.26 -17.63
CA THR A 160 -11.88 13.71 -18.97
C THR A 160 -10.52 13.13 -19.33
N THR A 161 -10.12 13.27 -20.59
CA THR A 161 -8.80 12.82 -21.04
C THR A 161 -7.67 13.52 -20.28
N ASP A 162 -7.80 14.81 -20.05
CA ASP A 162 -6.79 15.57 -19.32
C ASP A 162 -6.72 15.16 -17.83
N GLU A 163 -7.88 14.95 -17.22
CA GLU A 163 -7.96 14.45 -15.85
C GLU A 163 -7.31 13.07 -15.70
N ARG A 164 -7.49 12.20 -16.70
CA ARG A 164 -6.87 10.86 -16.73
C ARG A 164 -5.35 10.95 -16.81
N ARG A 165 -4.83 11.80 -17.68
CA ARG A 165 -3.38 12.00 -17.82
C ARG A 165 -2.77 12.51 -16.51
N GLU A 166 -3.43 13.48 -15.89
CA GLU A 166 -2.98 14.04 -14.63
C GLU A 166 -2.99 12.97 -13.51
N ALA A 167 -4.06 12.17 -13.45
CA ALA A 167 -4.17 11.09 -12.47
C ALA A 167 -3.08 10.03 -12.65
N TYR A 168 -2.81 9.61 -13.88
CA TYR A 168 -1.76 8.62 -14.16
C TYR A 168 -0.35 9.13 -13.88
N ASN A 169 -0.16 10.44 -13.82
CA ASN A 169 1.12 11.03 -13.44
C ASN A 169 1.31 11.13 -11.92
N CYS A 170 0.29 10.79 -11.14
CA CYS A 170 0.42 10.71 -9.70
C CYS A 170 1.22 9.48 -9.27
N ASP A 171 1.68 9.50 -8.03
CA ASP A 171 2.43 8.36 -7.47
C ASP A 171 1.54 7.13 -7.32
N ILE A 172 0.29 7.34 -6.91
CA ILE A 172 -0.69 6.27 -6.73
C ILE A 172 -2.00 6.72 -7.39
N THR A 173 -2.56 5.87 -8.25
CA THR A 173 -3.80 6.14 -8.96
C THR A 173 -4.85 5.08 -8.62
N TYR A 174 -5.99 5.52 -8.10
CA TYR A 174 -7.15 4.65 -7.87
C TYR A 174 -8.03 4.66 -9.13
N VAL A 175 -8.31 3.48 -9.66
CA VAL A 175 -8.99 3.34 -10.95
C VAL A 175 -9.77 2.04 -10.97
N THR A 176 -10.87 1.98 -11.72
CA THR A 176 -11.59 0.72 -11.91
C THR A 176 -10.92 -0.12 -12.98
N ASN A 177 -11.16 -1.42 -12.92
CA ASN A 177 -10.64 -2.37 -13.89
C ASN A 177 -11.08 -1.99 -15.33
N ASN A 178 -12.34 -1.60 -15.50
CA ASN A 178 -12.87 -1.20 -16.80
C ASN A 178 -12.17 0.05 -17.36
N GLU A 179 -12.01 1.07 -16.53
CA GLU A 179 -11.39 2.32 -16.97
C GLU A 179 -9.91 2.14 -17.30
N LEU A 180 -9.20 1.34 -16.50
CA LEU A 180 -7.80 1.03 -16.77
C LEU A 180 -7.66 0.30 -18.12
N GLY A 181 -8.53 -0.68 -18.38
CA GLY A 181 -8.54 -1.40 -19.64
C GLY A 181 -8.82 -0.50 -20.84
N PHE A 182 -9.81 0.37 -20.75
CA PHE A 182 -10.12 1.33 -21.81
C PHE A 182 -8.95 2.28 -22.07
N ASP A 183 -8.35 2.81 -21.03
CA ASP A 183 -7.23 3.75 -21.17
C ASP A 183 -6.00 3.08 -21.78
N TYR A 184 -5.79 1.81 -21.46
CA TYR A 184 -4.69 1.03 -22.04
C TYR A 184 -4.86 0.81 -23.54
N LEU A 185 -6.10 0.69 -24.01
CA LEU A 185 -6.42 0.44 -25.42
C LEU A 185 -6.49 1.71 -26.28
N ARG A 186 -6.49 2.86 -25.68
CA ARG A 186 -6.59 4.13 -26.41
C ARG A 186 -5.25 4.58 -27.02
#